data_4822f5e5c23db422f06fcc200bbe14d9
#
_entry.id   4822f5e5c23db422f06fcc200bbe14d9
#
_cell.length_a   1.000
_cell.length_b   1.000
_cell.length_c   1.000
_cell.angle_alpha   90.00
_cell.angle_beta   90.00
_cell.angle_gamma   90.00
#
_symmetry.space_group_name_H-M   'P 1'
#
loop_
_entity.id
_entity.type
_entity.pdbx_description
1 polymer ?
#
loop_
_entity_poly.entity_id
_entity_poly.type
_entity_poly.pdbx_seq_one_letter_code
_entity_poly.pdbx_strand_id
1 'polypeptide(L)'
;RSINNVVDVTNFVMLETGQPLHAFDFNLLEKKEEAEKPIIVVRSAAEEEKFTTLDEKEHNLASSDLLIADQTRGVALAGIMGGLNSEIGVETEDVLIECAYFNPKNIRATAKKLAISTDASYRFERGCDPNCCDLVSRRAAQLIIDTAGGLLVKGNIDAYPEPVQPNEISLRFGKTDQLLGISIDADQQVVSLTGLGLEVISRNGDTSALFRIPTARVDLKREVDLIEEVIRIFGVDKVPSTPPRGCVGSHSFDKTHDAFEEIRSILIGFGLYEAQTQTLVSGKVLELLEINQIGLEYPLSSEQDKLRTSLLPGLINVLKHNANHEVPDLGMFEIGRVFREEGGSPVEGWRLGIALTGRRFLPFHEGENRDDINEFTDLKGIIEEFADQFGMRGVGYIREGSSGDFFVESGSVRIGNIAVGTLGQLSPLISRRYDLKNPVFLAELDLDIVLKRRTTKRSFKSLPEFPGTRRDVAMIVAEDVTHDSVLACASKAKPKYLKEVELFDVYRGEGVEDGNKSVAYAFHYRSDDSTLKDKQIDAIHKKVIDQLSNDLNATIRG
;
A
#
# COMPACT_ATOMS: atom_id res chain seq x y z
N ARG A 1 0.29 6.59 -37.26
CA ARG A 1 -0.41 7.49 -38.19
C ARG A 1 0.64 8.21 -39.05
N SER A 2 0.50 8.21 -40.39
CA SER A 2 1.37 8.97 -41.30
C SER A 2 1.13 10.47 -41.08
N ILE A 3 2.21 11.25 -41.09
CA ILE A 3 2.21 12.72 -40.98
C ILE A 3 2.60 13.31 -42.33
N ASN A 4 3.85 13.12 -42.73
CA ASN A 4 4.38 13.39 -44.04
C ASN A 4 5.59 12.47 -44.28
N ASN A 5 6.07 12.36 -45.52
CA ASN A 5 7.12 11.41 -45.86
C ASN A 5 8.45 11.68 -45.17
N VAL A 6 8.83 12.95 -44.86
CA VAL A 6 10.07 13.27 -44.15
C VAL A 6 9.96 12.81 -42.68
N VAL A 7 8.88 13.17 -41.97
CA VAL A 7 8.66 12.78 -40.58
C VAL A 7 8.48 11.27 -40.47
N ASP A 8 7.77 10.66 -41.41
CA ASP A 8 7.57 9.21 -41.42
C ASP A 8 8.90 8.46 -41.62
N VAL A 9 9.81 8.98 -42.47
CA VAL A 9 11.17 8.45 -42.61
C VAL A 9 11.98 8.56 -41.33
N THR A 10 11.96 9.71 -40.65
CA THR A 10 12.69 9.85 -39.38
C THR A 10 12.17 8.88 -38.32
N ASN A 11 10.85 8.67 -38.24
CA ASN A 11 10.24 7.69 -37.35
C ASN A 11 10.57 6.25 -37.75
N PHE A 12 10.54 5.94 -39.05
CA PHE A 12 10.89 4.62 -39.55
C PHE A 12 12.35 4.26 -39.21
N VAL A 13 13.29 5.17 -39.47
CA VAL A 13 14.72 4.95 -39.19
C VAL A 13 14.97 4.84 -37.69
N MET A 14 14.27 5.62 -36.87
CA MET A 14 14.33 5.48 -35.42
C MET A 14 13.88 4.08 -34.96
N LEU A 15 12.82 3.53 -35.53
CA LEU A 15 12.36 2.17 -35.22
C LEU A 15 13.29 1.08 -35.77
N GLU A 16 13.92 1.31 -36.95
CA GLU A 16 14.87 0.38 -37.56
C GLU A 16 16.18 0.30 -36.77
N THR A 17 16.68 1.43 -36.28
CA THR A 17 18.04 1.55 -35.72
C THR A 17 18.10 1.80 -34.21
N GLY A 18 17.00 2.22 -33.60
CA GLY A 18 16.97 2.68 -32.21
C GLY A 18 17.47 4.11 -32.00
N GLN A 19 17.94 4.80 -33.04
CA GLN A 19 18.48 6.15 -33.00
C GLN A 19 17.41 7.16 -33.44
N PRO A 20 16.96 8.07 -32.54
CA PRO A 20 16.05 9.13 -32.95
C PRO A 20 16.71 10.16 -33.85
N LEU A 21 15.92 10.70 -34.78
CA LEU A 21 16.31 11.79 -35.67
C LEU A 21 15.26 12.90 -35.58
N HIS A 22 15.67 14.12 -35.93
CA HIS A 22 14.76 15.23 -36.15
C HIS A 22 15.03 15.89 -37.52
N ALA A 23 14.00 16.48 -38.08
CA ALA A 23 14.10 17.20 -39.33
C ALA A 23 13.54 18.61 -39.15
N PHE A 24 14.34 19.60 -39.54
CA PHE A 24 13.97 21.01 -39.50
C PHE A 24 13.69 21.51 -40.93
N ASP A 25 12.73 22.43 -41.05
CA ASP A 25 12.65 23.28 -42.24
C ASP A 25 13.81 24.26 -42.21
N PHE A 26 14.74 24.10 -43.18
CA PHE A 26 15.95 24.92 -43.23
C PHE A 26 15.65 26.40 -43.43
N ASN A 27 14.57 26.73 -44.13
CA ASN A 27 14.20 28.10 -44.45
C ASN A 27 13.55 28.85 -43.27
N LEU A 28 13.09 28.10 -42.24
CA LEU A 28 12.55 28.65 -40.99
C LEU A 28 13.64 28.91 -39.93
N LEU A 29 14.90 28.47 -40.19
CA LEU A 29 16.02 28.73 -39.29
C LEU A 29 16.51 30.16 -39.46
N GLU A 30 16.49 30.91 -38.36
CA GLU A 30 16.91 32.30 -38.35
C GLU A 30 18.42 32.46 -38.37
N LYS A 31 18.89 33.50 -39.06
CA LYS A 31 20.30 33.89 -39.07
C LYS A 31 20.46 35.35 -38.67
N LYS A 32 21.61 35.71 -38.11
CA LYS A 32 21.97 37.11 -37.86
C LYS A 32 22.15 37.85 -39.20
N GLU A 33 21.82 39.13 -39.22
CA GLU A 33 21.88 39.96 -40.43
C GLU A 33 23.21 39.89 -41.20
N GLU A 34 24.32 39.69 -40.48
CA GLU A 34 25.67 39.60 -41.05
C GLU A 34 26.05 38.18 -41.52
N ALA A 35 25.21 37.16 -41.27
CA ALA A 35 25.50 35.77 -41.60
C ALA A 35 24.95 35.38 -42.97
N GLU A 36 25.74 34.71 -43.79
CA GLU A 36 25.28 34.18 -45.09
C GLU A 36 24.35 33.00 -44.95
N LYS A 37 24.56 32.16 -43.89
CA LYS A 37 23.82 30.91 -43.64
C LYS A 37 23.44 30.79 -42.16
N PRO A 38 22.35 30.09 -41.84
CA PRO A 38 22.04 29.79 -40.44
C PRO A 38 23.10 28.88 -39.80
N ILE A 39 23.32 29.06 -38.52
CA ILE A 39 24.25 28.27 -37.70
C ILE A 39 23.43 27.56 -36.62
N ILE A 40 23.63 26.25 -36.48
CA ILE A 40 23.04 25.49 -35.38
C ILE A 40 23.99 25.54 -34.18
N VAL A 41 23.42 25.89 -33.02
CA VAL A 41 24.14 25.99 -31.74
C VAL A 41 23.44 25.08 -30.72
N VAL A 42 24.16 24.08 -30.24
CA VAL A 42 23.69 23.27 -29.09
C VAL A 42 24.14 23.95 -27.80
N ARG A 43 23.20 24.41 -26.99
CA ARG A 43 23.48 25.18 -25.77
C ARG A 43 22.53 24.86 -24.65
N SER A 44 22.90 25.17 -23.42
CA SER A 44 21.95 25.24 -22.30
C SER A 44 20.95 26.38 -22.54
N ALA A 45 19.73 26.18 -22.05
CA ALA A 45 18.74 27.24 -22.01
C ALA A 45 19.18 28.37 -21.07
N ALA A 46 18.68 29.59 -21.27
CA ALA A 46 18.74 30.62 -20.25
C ALA A 46 17.72 30.30 -19.13
N GLU A 47 17.93 30.87 -17.94
CA GLU A 47 16.97 30.68 -16.85
C GLU A 47 15.63 31.33 -17.21
N GLU A 48 14.52 30.61 -17.03
CA GLU A 48 13.17 31.01 -17.43
C GLU A 48 12.99 31.29 -18.95
N GLU A 49 13.86 30.73 -19.80
CA GLU A 49 13.71 30.83 -21.25
C GLU A 49 12.40 30.13 -21.68
N LYS A 50 11.55 30.87 -22.39
CA LYS A 50 10.29 30.36 -22.92
C LYS A 50 10.53 29.60 -24.20
N PHE A 51 9.95 28.38 -24.27
CA PHE A 51 10.05 27.55 -25.46
C PHE A 51 8.71 26.89 -25.75
N THR A 52 8.23 26.96 -26.99
CA THR A 52 6.98 26.31 -27.41
C THR A 52 7.30 25.05 -28.21
N THR A 53 6.86 23.93 -27.73
CA THR A 53 7.02 22.61 -28.35
C THR A 53 6.01 22.37 -29.48
N LEU A 54 6.23 21.33 -30.30
CA LEU A 54 5.35 20.93 -31.41
C LEU A 54 3.90 20.63 -31.00
N ASP A 55 3.65 20.31 -29.73
CA ASP A 55 2.29 20.10 -29.16
C ASP A 55 1.65 21.42 -28.68
N GLU A 56 2.17 22.56 -29.13
CA GLU A 56 1.69 23.93 -28.87
C GLU A 56 1.74 24.34 -27.38
N LYS A 57 2.51 23.62 -26.54
CA LYS A 57 2.66 23.99 -25.12
C LYS A 57 3.88 24.87 -24.91
N GLU A 58 3.68 25.93 -24.14
CA GLU A 58 4.76 26.81 -23.68
C GLU A 58 5.38 26.25 -22.38
N HIS A 59 6.70 26.14 -22.36
CA HIS A 59 7.48 25.68 -21.23
C HIS A 59 8.47 26.76 -20.77
N ASN A 60 8.64 26.90 -19.45
CA ASN A 60 9.71 27.68 -18.86
C ASN A 60 10.88 26.76 -18.59
N LEU A 61 12.01 27.02 -19.26
CA LEU A 61 13.19 26.19 -19.17
C LEU A 61 14.13 26.71 -18.07
N ALA A 62 14.97 25.82 -17.56
CA ALA A 62 16.05 26.15 -16.65
C ALA A 62 17.41 26.00 -17.35
N SER A 63 18.46 26.57 -16.77
CA SER A 63 19.82 26.50 -17.27
C SER A 63 20.40 25.07 -17.38
N SER A 64 19.74 24.09 -16.76
CA SER A 64 20.05 22.65 -16.89
C SER A 64 19.51 22.02 -18.18
N ASP A 65 18.52 22.64 -18.83
CA ASP A 65 17.87 22.09 -20.00
C ASP A 65 18.69 22.40 -21.27
N LEU A 66 18.75 21.43 -22.19
CA LEU A 66 19.53 21.53 -23.39
C LEU A 66 18.65 21.90 -24.59
N LEU A 67 19.06 22.90 -25.33
CA LEU A 67 18.42 23.36 -26.57
C LEU A 67 19.30 23.15 -27.78
N ILE A 68 18.66 22.78 -28.88
CA ILE A 68 19.18 23.06 -30.22
C ILE A 68 18.64 24.44 -30.61
N ALA A 69 19.50 25.33 -30.99
CA ALA A 69 19.16 26.71 -31.31
C ALA A 69 19.75 27.10 -32.68
N ASP A 70 19.09 28.03 -33.35
CA ASP A 70 19.70 28.80 -34.40
C ASP A 70 20.50 29.99 -33.80
N GLN A 71 20.80 31.00 -34.57
CA GLN A 71 21.57 32.14 -34.10
C GLN A 71 20.79 33.13 -33.22
N THR A 72 19.46 32.98 -33.13
CA THR A 72 18.54 33.91 -32.45
C THR A 72 17.73 33.26 -31.36
N ARG A 73 17.26 32.04 -31.58
CA ARG A 73 16.29 31.37 -30.70
C ARG A 73 16.48 29.85 -30.64
N GLY A 74 15.85 29.20 -29.64
CA GLY A 74 15.74 27.75 -29.58
C GLY A 74 14.82 27.22 -30.69
N VAL A 75 15.21 26.11 -31.33
CA VAL A 75 14.44 25.44 -32.41
C VAL A 75 14.04 24.02 -32.03
N ALA A 76 14.71 23.40 -31.06
CA ALA A 76 14.26 22.12 -30.48
C ALA A 76 14.73 22.00 -29.03
N LEU A 77 13.91 21.32 -28.21
CA LEU A 77 14.31 20.82 -26.92
C LEU A 77 15.10 19.52 -27.16
N ALA A 78 16.40 19.58 -26.99
CA ALA A 78 17.35 18.57 -27.46
C ALA A 78 16.99 17.16 -26.99
N GLY A 79 16.80 16.24 -27.93
CA GLY A 79 16.48 14.84 -27.69
C GLY A 79 15.11 14.57 -27.08
N ILE A 80 14.25 15.59 -26.96
CA ILE A 80 12.91 15.46 -26.35
C ILE A 80 11.82 15.78 -27.36
N MET A 81 11.76 17.01 -27.88
CA MET A 81 10.72 17.44 -28.81
C MET A 81 11.16 18.66 -29.64
N GLY A 82 10.84 18.69 -30.92
CA GLY A 82 11.04 19.84 -31.77
C GLY A 82 10.24 21.07 -31.36
N GLY A 83 10.67 22.24 -31.84
CA GLY A 83 9.95 23.48 -31.64
C GLY A 83 8.94 23.74 -32.77
N LEU A 84 7.81 24.36 -32.42
CA LEU A 84 6.76 24.74 -33.36
C LEU A 84 7.30 25.71 -34.48
N ASN A 85 8.34 26.45 -34.17
CA ASN A 85 8.93 27.48 -35.04
C ASN A 85 9.84 26.94 -36.15
N SER A 86 10.08 25.64 -36.23
CA SER A 86 10.99 25.00 -37.20
C SER A 86 10.41 23.70 -37.79
N GLU A 87 9.09 23.51 -37.66
CA GLU A 87 8.38 22.28 -38.07
C GLU A 87 8.38 22.12 -39.60
N ILE A 88 8.51 20.87 -40.04
CA ILE A 88 8.34 20.46 -41.45
C ILE A 88 6.87 20.55 -41.84
N GLY A 89 6.56 21.43 -42.77
CA GLY A 89 5.23 21.67 -43.31
C GLY A 89 5.07 21.25 -44.78
N VAL A 90 3.93 21.59 -45.35
CA VAL A 90 3.62 21.31 -46.78
C VAL A 90 4.41 22.21 -47.75
N GLU A 91 4.88 23.37 -47.27
CA GLU A 91 5.64 24.34 -48.04
C GLU A 91 7.17 24.16 -47.88
N THR A 92 7.58 23.12 -47.10
CA THR A 92 9.01 22.87 -46.85
C THR A 92 9.70 22.36 -48.12
N GLU A 93 10.70 23.08 -48.61
CA GLU A 93 11.51 22.72 -49.78
C GLU A 93 12.90 22.21 -49.38
N ASP A 94 13.52 22.81 -48.38
CA ASP A 94 14.86 22.45 -47.91
C ASP A 94 14.79 21.87 -46.48
N VAL A 95 15.35 20.66 -46.31
CA VAL A 95 15.29 19.90 -45.05
C VAL A 95 16.69 19.77 -44.46
N LEU A 96 16.84 20.15 -43.18
CA LEU A 96 18.01 19.86 -42.37
C LEU A 96 17.74 18.68 -41.46
N ILE A 97 18.49 17.58 -41.61
CA ILE A 97 18.37 16.39 -40.76
C ILE A 97 19.34 16.52 -39.59
N GLU A 98 18.82 16.35 -38.37
CA GLU A 98 19.60 16.18 -37.13
C GLU A 98 19.66 14.69 -36.79
N CYS A 99 20.88 14.21 -36.51
CA CYS A 99 21.13 12.92 -35.90
C CYS A 99 22.22 13.10 -34.84
N ALA A 100 21.83 13.02 -33.58
CA ALA A 100 22.70 13.41 -32.47
C ALA A 100 22.72 12.39 -31.32
N TYR A 101 23.74 12.46 -30.51
CA TYR A 101 23.80 11.80 -29.21
C TYR A 101 23.62 12.83 -28.09
N PHE A 102 22.77 12.53 -27.13
CA PHE A 102 22.54 13.36 -25.94
C PHE A 102 22.83 12.60 -24.67
N ASN A 103 23.30 13.30 -23.62
CA ASN A 103 23.54 12.67 -22.32
C ASN A 103 22.23 12.15 -21.71
N PRO A 104 22.12 10.83 -21.45
CA PRO A 104 20.89 10.22 -20.95
C PRO A 104 20.35 10.81 -19.66
N LYS A 105 21.24 11.21 -18.74
CA LYS A 105 20.86 11.80 -17.45
C LYS A 105 20.21 13.18 -17.63
N ASN A 106 20.73 13.99 -18.54
CA ASN A 106 20.18 15.31 -18.84
C ASN A 106 18.78 15.18 -19.46
N ILE A 107 18.64 14.34 -20.50
CA ILE A 107 17.36 14.12 -21.16
C ILE A 107 16.30 13.61 -20.15
N ARG A 108 16.66 12.64 -19.31
CA ARG A 108 15.75 12.12 -18.29
C ARG A 108 15.31 13.18 -17.28
N ALA A 109 16.24 14.03 -16.83
CA ALA A 109 15.94 15.09 -15.86
C ALA A 109 14.98 16.13 -16.45
N THR A 110 15.25 16.60 -17.67
CA THR A 110 14.42 17.58 -18.38
C THR A 110 13.05 17.00 -18.74
N ALA A 111 12.99 15.80 -19.31
CA ALA A 111 11.74 15.12 -19.66
C ALA A 111 10.82 14.92 -18.45
N LYS A 112 11.39 14.50 -17.31
CA LYS A 112 10.65 14.33 -16.05
C LYS A 112 10.17 15.68 -15.50
N LYS A 113 11.02 16.70 -15.49
CA LYS A 113 10.70 18.05 -14.99
C LYS A 113 9.54 18.67 -15.77
N LEU A 114 9.56 18.56 -17.10
CA LEU A 114 8.54 19.13 -17.98
C LEU A 114 7.34 18.20 -18.19
N ALA A 115 7.36 17.00 -17.62
CA ALA A 115 6.34 15.94 -17.79
C ALA A 115 6.11 15.59 -19.28
N ILE A 116 7.17 15.61 -20.11
CA ILE A 116 7.14 15.27 -21.53
C ILE A 116 7.72 13.87 -21.72
N SER A 117 6.97 12.98 -22.37
CA SER A 117 7.43 11.65 -22.75
C SER A 117 7.18 11.44 -24.24
N THR A 118 8.25 11.27 -25.00
CA THR A 118 8.22 11.00 -26.45
C THR A 118 9.00 9.73 -26.78
N ASP A 119 8.79 9.18 -27.97
CA ASP A 119 9.58 8.05 -28.48
C ASP A 119 11.09 8.36 -28.57
N ALA A 120 11.44 9.62 -28.82
CA ALA A 120 12.83 10.09 -28.81
C ALA A 120 13.39 10.16 -27.39
N SER A 121 12.70 10.86 -26.47
CA SER A 121 13.16 10.99 -25.08
C SER A 121 13.29 9.64 -24.38
N TYR A 122 12.37 8.70 -24.64
CA TYR A 122 12.42 7.34 -24.13
C TYR A 122 13.71 6.59 -24.50
N ARG A 123 14.18 6.78 -25.76
CA ARG A 123 15.43 6.15 -26.23
C ARG A 123 16.65 6.86 -25.70
N PHE A 124 16.71 8.17 -25.81
CA PHE A 124 17.88 8.94 -25.32
C PHE A 124 18.10 8.83 -23.82
N GLU A 125 17.04 8.81 -23.00
CA GLU A 125 17.19 8.68 -21.54
C GLU A 125 17.75 7.31 -21.10
N ARG A 126 17.63 6.30 -21.96
CA ARG A 126 18.20 4.95 -21.76
C ARG A 126 19.56 4.78 -22.38
N GLY A 127 19.90 5.63 -23.30
CA GLY A 127 21.15 5.65 -24.07
C GLY A 127 20.97 5.15 -25.49
N CYS A 128 21.58 5.87 -26.43
CA CYS A 128 21.73 5.49 -27.82
C CYS A 128 23.19 5.22 -28.13
N ASP A 129 23.49 4.62 -29.29
CA ASP A 129 24.86 4.45 -29.76
C ASP A 129 25.46 5.77 -30.23
N PRO A 130 26.50 6.32 -29.56
CA PRO A 130 27.10 7.60 -29.98
C PRO A 130 27.82 7.51 -31.33
N ASN A 131 28.20 6.30 -31.77
CA ASN A 131 28.97 6.09 -33.01
C ASN A 131 28.08 5.75 -34.22
N CYS A 132 26.76 5.67 -34.08
CA CYS A 132 25.87 5.34 -35.21
C CYS A 132 25.37 6.56 -36.02
N CYS A 133 25.54 7.78 -35.51
CA CYS A 133 24.90 8.99 -36.05
C CYS A 133 25.16 9.21 -37.57
N ASP A 134 26.40 9.04 -38.03
CA ASP A 134 26.71 9.17 -39.46
C ASP A 134 25.99 8.14 -40.33
N LEU A 135 26.01 6.85 -39.92
CA LEU A 135 25.34 5.78 -40.66
C LEU A 135 23.82 6.01 -40.73
N VAL A 136 23.23 6.36 -39.60
CA VAL A 136 21.79 6.56 -39.47
C VAL A 136 21.30 7.79 -40.23
N SER A 137 22.07 8.90 -40.20
CA SER A 137 21.75 10.10 -40.98
C SER A 137 21.78 9.85 -42.50
N ARG A 138 22.74 9.06 -42.97
CA ARG A 138 22.81 8.64 -44.39
C ARG A 138 21.63 7.74 -44.76
N ARG A 139 21.22 6.82 -43.89
CA ARG A 139 20.05 5.99 -44.12
C ARG A 139 18.76 6.80 -44.24
N ALA A 140 18.58 7.80 -43.35
CA ALA A 140 17.43 8.70 -43.41
C ALA A 140 17.45 9.55 -44.70
N ALA A 141 18.61 10.13 -45.07
CA ALA A 141 18.77 10.90 -46.29
C ALA A 141 18.43 10.07 -47.55
N GLN A 142 18.91 8.82 -47.63
CA GLN A 142 18.58 7.92 -48.74
C GLN A 142 17.08 7.70 -48.87
N LEU A 143 16.41 7.40 -47.77
CA LEU A 143 14.96 7.15 -47.78
C LEU A 143 14.16 8.41 -48.11
N ILE A 144 14.59 9.58 -47.66
CA ILE A 144 13.95 10.86 -48.02
C ILE A 144 14.05 11.07 -49.55
N ILE A 145 15.24 10.87 -50.14
CA ILE A 145 15.40 10.98 -51.59
C ILE A 145 14.51 9.99 -52.33
N ASP A 146 14.46 8.75 -51.88
CA ASP A 146 13.65 7.68 -52.52
C ASP A 146 12.13 7.96 -52.45
N THR A 147 11.65 8.66 -51.38
CA THR A 147 10.22 8.89 -51.13
C THR A 147 9.74 10.30 -51.46
N ALA A 148 10.59 11.30 -51.34
CA ALA A 148 10.28 12.71 -51.58
C ALA A 148 10.98 13.28 -52.82
N GLY A 149 12.01 12.61 -53.32
CA GLY A 149 12.88 13.16 -54.37
C GLY A 149 13.85 14.18 -53.84
N GLY A 150 14.32 15.09 -54.70
CA GLY A 150 15.23 16.17 -54.31
C GLY A 150 16.70 15.83 -54.56
N LEU A 151 17.58 16.68 -54.04
CA LEU A 151 19.03 16.57 -54.19
C LEU A 151 19.71 16.57 -52.82
N LEU A 152 20.55 15.58 -52.56
CA LEU A 152 21.38 15.55 -51.38
C LEU A 152 22.57 16.55 -51.51
N VAL A 153 22.69 17.46 -50.57
CA VAL A 153 23.86 18.34 -50.48
C VAL A 153 25.10 17.50 -50.17
N LYS A 154 26.21 17.77 -50.85
CA LYS A 154 27.44 17.00 -50.69
C LYS A 154 28.10 17.24 -49.33
N GLY A 155 28.37 16.13 -48.63
CA GLY A 155 29.01 16.12 -47.29
C GLY A 155 28.00 16.16 -46.14
N ASN A 156 28.51 15.99 -44.94
CA ASN A 156 27.78 16.13 -43.66
C ASN A 156 28.63 17.02 -42.72
N ILE A 157 27.97 17.63 -41.75
CA ILE A 157 28.64 18.36 -40.68
C ILE A 157 28.54 17.47 -39.44
N ASP A 158 29.68 16.98 -38.95
CA ASP A 158 29.76 16.17 -37.76
C ASP A 158 30.64 16.85 -36.70
N ALA A 159 30.05 17.18 -35.55
CA ALA A 159 30.74 17.78 -34.41
C ALA A 159 30.87 16.72 -33.30
N TYR A 160 31.85 15.86 -33.42
CA TYR A 160 32.14 14.77 -32.46
C TYR A 160 33.59 14.88 -31.96
N PRO A 161 33.88 15.85 -31.06
CA PRO A 161 35.28 16.18 -30.68
C PRO A 161 35.94 15.06 -29.84
N GLU A 162 35.16 14.31 -29.07
CA GLU A 162 35.65 13.25 -28.20
C GLU A 162 34.93 11.93 -28.53
N PRO A 163 35.42 11.16 -29.52
CA PRO A 163 34.80 9.89 -29.90
C PRO A 163 34.79 8.89 -28.76
N VAL A 164 33.59 8.36 -28.43
CA VAL A 164 33.39 7.33 -27.39
C VAL A 164 34.04 6.05 -27.84
N GLN A 165 34.94 5.54 -27.01
CA GLN A 165 35.63 4.28 -27.27
C GLN A 165 34.82 3.11 -26.71
N PRO A 166 34.82 1.94 -27.38
CA PRO A 166 34.23 0.72 -26.85
C PRO A 166 34.80 0.33 -25.48
N ASN A 167 33.96 -0.03 -24.53
CA ASN A 167 34.41 -0.54 -23.24
C ASN A 167 35.02 -1.93 -23.36
N GLU A 168 35.94 -2.26 -22.46
CA GLU A 168 36.52 -3.60 -22.35
C GLU A 168 36.12 -4.21 -21.01
N ILE A 169 35.55 -5.42 -21.04
CA ILE A 169 35.05 -6.13 -19.83
C ILE A 169 35.65 -7.54 -19.81
N SER A 170 36.26 -7.90 -18.69
CA SER A 170 36.75 -9.25 -18.44
C SER A 170 35.65 -10.13 -17.87
N LEU A 171 35.47 -11.32 -18.44
CA LEU A 171 34.57 -12.38 -17.94
C LEU A 171 35.41 -13.52 -17.40
N ARG A 172 35.21 -13.87 -16.13
CA ARG A 172 35.76 -15.07 -15.49
C ARG A 172 34.73 -16.20 -15.62
N PHE A 173 35.05 -17.26 -16.35
CA PHE A 173 34.10 -18.35 -16.62
C PHE A 173 33.60 -19.03 -15.35
N GLY A 174 34.51 -19.31 -14.41
CA GLY A 174 34.13 -19.88 -13.11
C GLY A 174 33.27 -18.96 -12.25
N LYS A 175 33.31 -17.62 -12.49
CA LYS A 175 32.38 -16.69 -11.81
C LYS A 175 30.96 -16.80 -12.35
N THR A 176 30.82 -17.04 -13.64
CA THR A 176 29.55 -17.37 -14.28
C THR A 176 28.94 -18.61 -13.63
N ASP A 177 29.70 -19.70 -13.54
CA ASP A 177 29.24 -20.95 -12.95
C ASP A 177 28.83 -20.77 -11.48
N GLN A 178 29.66 -20.04 -10.72
CA GLN A 178 29.36 -19.73 -9.31
C GLN A 178 28.06 -18.95 -9.12
N LEU A 179 27.83 -17.97 -9.97
CA LEU A 179 26.65 -17.11 -9.85
C LEU A 179 25.37 -17.83 -10.28
N LEU A 180 25.44 -18.60 -11.36
CA LEU A 180 24.31 -19.32 -11.93
C LEU A 180 24.01 -20.65 -11.22
N GLY A 181 24.98 -21.21 -10.48
CA GLY A 181 24.85 -22.50 -9.82
C GLY A 181 24.87 -23.71 -10.75
N ILE A 182 25.28 -23.52 -12.00
CA ILE A 182 25.46 -24.53 -13.03
C ILE A 182 26.80 -24.32 -13.72
N SER A 183 27.37 -25.35 -14.33
CA SER A 183 28.56 -25.20 -15.15
C SER A 183 28.20 -25.05 -16.61
N ILE A 184 28.72 -23.99 -17.23
CA ILE A 184 28.59 -23.71 -18.67
C ILE A 184 29.99 -23.71 -19.26
N ASP A 185 30.20 -24.57 -20.27
CA ASP A 185 31.49 -24.68 -20.94
C ASP A 185 32.03 -23.29 -21.38
N ALA A 186 33.36 -23.09 -21.22
CA ALA A 186 33.99 -21.79 -21.52
C ALA A 186 33.84 -21.40 -22.99
N ASP A 187 33.92 -22.37 -23.92
CA ASP A 187 33.70 -22.08 -25.35
C ASP A 187 32.25 -21.66 -25.61
N GLN A 188 31.28 -22.29 -24.93
CA GLN A 188 29.89 -21.93 -25.07
C GLN A 188 29.59 -20.53 -24.53
N GLN A 189 30.22 -20.12 -23.41
CA GLN A 189 30.14 -18.75 -22.90
C GLN A 189 30.69 -17.76 -23.92
N VAL A 190 31.84 -18.04 -24.52
CA VAL A 190 32.45 -17.21 -25.55
C VAL A 190 31.56 -17.12 -26.81
N VAL A 191 31.07 -18.26 -27.31
CA VAL A 191 30.19 -18.31 -28.48
C VAL A 191 28.90 -17.51 -28.24
N SER A 192 28.34 -17.60 -27.04
CA SER A 192 27.12 -16.82 -26.69
C SER A 192 27.35 -15.33 -26.82
N LEU A 193 28.48 -14.80 -26.29
CA LEU A 193 28.81 -13.39 -26.33
C LEU A 193 29.24 -12.91 -27.70
N THR A 194 30.05 -13.70 -28.42
CA THR A 194 30.45 -13.33 -29.79
C THR A 194 29.28 -13.35 -30.76
N GLY A 195 28.30 -14.26 -30.58
CA GLY A 195 27.05 -14.25 -31.31
C GLY A 195 26.19 -12.99 -31.11
N LEU A 196 26.41 -12.25 -30.03
CA LEU A 196 25.79 -10.95 -29.75
C LEU A 196 26.63 -9.75 -30.25
N GLY A 197 27.70 -10.03 -31.01
CA GLY A 197 28.57 -8.99 -31.59
C GLY A 197 29.69 -8.48 -30.70
N LEU A 198 29.97 -9.14 -29.55
CA LEU A 198 31.12 -8.80 -28.73
C LEU A 198 32.39 -9.40 -29.33
N GLU A 199 33.49 -8.64 -29.34
CA GLU A 199 34.80 -9.09 -29.86
C GLU A 199 35.67 -9.62 -28.73
N VAL A 200 36.25 -10.80 -28.91
CA VAL A 200 37.26 -11.32 -27.99
C VAL A 200 38.62 -10.67 -28.25
N ILE A 201 39.11 -9.87 -27.30
CA ILE A 201 40.43 -9.25 -27.37
C ILE A 201 41.53 -10.22 -26.98
N SER A 202 41.31 -10.94 -25.87
CA SER A 202 42.22 -11.93 -25.35
C SER A 202 41.50 -13.00 -24.55
N ARG A 203 42.09 -14.21 -24.51
CA ARG A 203 41.55 -15.33 -23.73
C ARG A 203 42.69 -16.00 -22.94
N ASN A 204 42.44 -16.27 -21.67
CA ASN A 204 43.35 -16.99 -20.77
C ASN A 204 42.82 -18.40 -20.51
N GLY A 205 42.97 -19.27 -21.52
CA GLY A 205 42.48 -20.67 -21.47
C GLY A 205 41.00 -20.74 -21.09
N ASP A 206 40.68 -21.61 -20.12
CA ASP A 206 39.32 -21.78 -19.58
C ASP A 206 39.09 -20.99 -18.29
N THR A 207 39.94 -19.98 -18.03
CA THR A 207 39.83 -19.15 -16.82
C THR A 207 39.02 -17.89 -17.07
N SER A 208 39.36 -17.15 -18.15
CA SER A 208 38.72 -15.86 -18.44
C SER A 208 38.93 -15.42 -19.89
N ALA A 209 38.11 -14.48 -20.34
CA ALA A 209 38.29 -13.75 -21.59
C ALA A 209 37.99 -12.26 -21.41
N LEU A 210 38.71 -11.41 -22.16
CA LEU A 210 38.48 -9.97 -22.26
C LEU A 210 37.69 -9.71 -23.53
N PHE A 211 36.55 -9.03 -23.37
CA PHE A 211 35.65 -8.69 -24.46
C PHE A 211 35.63 -7.18 -24.70
N ARG A 212 35.65 -6.77 -25.97
CA ARG A 212 35.32 -5.42 -26.41
C ARG A 212 33.84 -5.32 -26.65
N ILE A 213 33.20 -4.33 -26.01
CA ILE A 213 31.76 -4.13 -26.03
C ILE A 213 31.42 -3.11 -27.10
N PRO A 214 30.58 -3.44 -28.09
CA PRO A 214 30.11 -2.45 -29.06
C PRO A 214 29.42 -1.27 -28.37
N THR A 215 29.62 -0.06 -28.86
CA THR A 215 29.02 1.16 -28.27
C THR A 215 27.48 1.17 -28.34
N ALA A 216 26.89 0.39 -29.22
CA ALA A 216 25.45 0.12 -29.27
C ALA A 216 24.92 -0.60 -28.02
N ARG A 217 25.75 -1.34 -27.30
CA ARG A 217 25.39 -2.06 -26.06
C ARG A 217 25.66 -1.17 -24.85
N VAL A 218 24.85 -0.13 -24.71
CA VAL A 218 24.93 0.86 -23.61
C VAL A 218 24.63 0.25 -22.23
N ASP A 219 24.03 -0.93 -22.19
CA ASP A 219 23.65 -1.73 -21.02
C ASP A 219 24.83 -2.50 -20.42
N LEU A 220 25.80 -2.94 -21.24
CA LEU A 220 26.93 -3.78 -20.79
C LEU A 220 28.07 -2.93 -20.22
N LYS A 221 28.21 -2.93 -18.90
CA LYS A 221 29.20 -2.11 -18.17
C LYS A 221 30.06 -2.90 -17.20
N ARG A 222 29.61 -4.09 -16.78
CA ARG A 222 30.22 -4.89 -15.72
C ARG A 222 30.25 -6.37 -16.11
N GLU A 223 31.08 -7.14 -15.42
CA GLU A 223 31.16 -8.61 -15.61
C GLU A 223 29.79 -9.31 -15.46
N VAL A 224 28.97 -8.85 -14.49
CA VAL A 224 27.65 -9.44 -14.26
C VAL A 224 26.70 -9.25 -15.45
N ASP A 225 26.87 -8.16 -16.20
CA ASP A 225 26.05 -7.89 -17.38
C ASP A 225 26.41 -8.88 -18.52
N LEU A 226 27.68 -9.33 -18.61
CA LEU A 226 28.08 -10.41 -19.52
C LEU A 226 27.55 -11.77 -19.07
N ILE A 227 27.53 -12.03 -17.76
CA ILE A 227 26.96 -13.27 -17.20
C ILE A 227 25.45 -13.34 -17.51
N GLU A 228 24.74 -12.22 -17.42
CA GLU A 228 23.33 -12.13 -17.80
C GLU A 228 23.12 -12.50 -19.27
N GLU A 229 23.96 -11.97 -20.17
CA GLU A 229 23.87 -12.34 -21.60
C GLU A 229 24.17 -13.81 -21.85
N VAL A 230 25.16 -14.37 -21.16
CA VAL A 230 25.47 -15.82 -21.27
C VAL A 230 24.25 -16.66 -20.87
N ILE A 231 23.62 -16.38 -19.72
CA ILE A 231 22.48 -17.19 -19.28
C ILE A 231 21.24 -16.96 -20.13
N ARG A 232 21.04 -15.74 -20.64
CA ARG A 232 19.94 -15.41 -21.54
C ARG A 232 19.99 -16.22 -22.84
N ILE A 233 21.19 -16.37 -23.42
CA ILE A 233 21.41 -17.17 -24.64
C ILE A 233 21.41 -18.67 -24.33
N PHE A 234 22.01 -19.08 -23.19
CA PHE A 234 22.02 -20.47 -22.77
C PHE A 234 20.63 -21.02 -22.48
N GLY A 235 19.76 -20.20 -21.87
CA GLY A 235 18.39 -20.51 -21.48
C GLY A 235 18.22 -20.53 -19.96
N VAL A 236 17.48 -19.55 -19.41
CA VAL A 236 17.19 -19.41 -17.97
C VAL A 236 16.40 -20.61 -17.43
N ASP A 237 15.57 -21.21 -18.26
CA ASP A 237 14.79 -22.43 -17.97
C ASP A 237 15.64 -23.66 -17.67
N LYS A 238 16.90 -23.67 -18.11
CA LYS A 238 17.84 -24.75 -17.83
C LYS A 238 18.50 -24.66 -16.46
N VAL A 239 18.34 -23.53 -15.75
CA VAL A 239 18.89 -23.38 -14.40
C VAL A 239 17.95 -24.03 -13.39
N PRO A 240 18.41 -25.08 -12.66
CA PRO A 240 17.56 -25.76 -11.71
C PRO A 240 17.25 -24.86 -10.49
N SER A 241 16.01 -24.89 -10.05
CA SER A 241 15.65 -24.26 -8.78
C SER A 241 16.23 -25.07 -7.62
N THR A 242 17.03 -24.43 -6.78
CA THR A 242 17.61 -25.06 -5.58
C THR A 242 16.99 -24.44 -4.33
N PRO A 243 16.54 -25.25 -3.35
CA PRO A 243 16.04 -24.70 -2.09
C PRO A 243 17.17 -23.98 -1.34
N PRO A 244 16.85 -22.89 -0.64
CA PRO A 244 17.84 -22.20 0.18
C PRO A 244 18.37 -23.15 1.26
N ARG A 245 19.69 -23.17 1.48
CA ARG A 245 20.36 -23.94 2.54
C ARG A 245 20.79 -22.97 3.64
N GLY A 246 20.35 -23.22 4.85
CA GLY A 246 20.73 -22.43 6.02
C GLY A 246 20.07 -22.96 7.28
N CYS A 247 20.56 -22.53 8.43
CA CYS A 247 19.85 -22.75 9.69
C CYS A 247 18.65 -21.81 9.74
N VAL A 248 17.46 -22.35 9.96
CA VAL A 248 16.28 -21.56 10.30
C VAL A 248 16.46 -21.13 11.76
N GLY A 249 16.92 -19.90 11.96
CA GLY A 249 17.01 -19.29 13.29
C GLY A 249 15.64 -18.76 13.73
N SER A 250 15.39 -18.72 15.06
CA SER A 250 14.23 -18.01 15.58
C SER A 250 14.47 -16.50 15.51
N HIS A 251 13.50 -15.75 15.02
CA HIS A 251 13.49 -14.29 14.99
C HIS A 251 12.51 -13.76 16.03
N SER A 252 12.78 -12.58 16.58
CA SER A 252 11.85 -11.96 17.56
C SER A 252 10.44 -11.75 17.00
N PHE A 253 10.32 -11.58 15.71
CA PHE A 253 9.06 -11.41 15.00
C PHE A 253 8.24 -12.71 14.88
N ASP A 254 8.86 -13.89 14.99
CA ASP A 254 8.17 -15.19 14.86
C ASP A 254 7.01 -15.29 15.87
N LYS A 255 7.23 -14.85 17.11
CA LYS A 255 6.19 -14.84 18.14
C LYS A 255 5.02 -13.92 17.82
N THR A 256 5.29 -12.81 17.15
CA THR A 256 4.25 -11.87 16.71
C THR A 256 3.46 -12.46 15.56
N HIS A 257 4.15 -13.10 14.61
CA HIS A 257 3.52 -13.80 13.49
C HIS A 257 2.59 -14.92 13.99
N ASP A 258 3.09 -15.79 14.88
CA ASP A 258 2.30 -16.88 15.45
C ASP A 258 1.07 -16.36 16.22
N ALA A 259 1.23 -15.26 16.95
CA ALA A 259 0.13 -14.62 17.65
C ALA A 259 -0.92 -14.06 16.70
N PHE A 260 -0.51 -13.47 15.56
CA PHE A 260 -1.44 -12.98 14.53
C PHE A 260 -2.19 -14.13 13.85
N GLU A 261 -1.53 -15.26 13.58
CA GLU A 261 -2.21 -16.45 13.06
C GLU A 261 -3.26 -17.01 14.05
N GLU A 262 -2.97 -16.97 15.35
CA GLU A 262 -3.93 -17.34 16.39
C GLU A 262 -5.10 -16.36 16.43
N ILE A 263 -4.85 -15.03 16.35
CA ILE A 263 -5.92 -14.03 16.29
C ILE A 263 -6.83 -14.26 15.07
N ARG A 264 -6.24 -14.49 13.88
CA ARG A 264 -6.99 -14.82 12.66
C ARG A 264 -7.89 -16.03 12.85
N SER A 265 -7.30 -17.11 13.37
CA SER A 265 -8.04 -18.37 13.60
C SER A 265 -9.23 -18.19 14.53
N ILE A 266 -9.07 -17.40 15.60
CA ILE A 266 -10.16 -17.10 16.56
C ILE A 266 -11.27 -16.31 15.87
N LEU A 267 -10.93 -15.22 15.18
CA LEU A 267 -11.91 -14.32 14.58
C LEU A 267 -12.63 -14.94 13.37
N ILE A 268 -11.93 -15.73 12.57
CA ILE A 268 -12.54 -16.55 11.51
C ILE A 268 -13.50 -17.57 12.13
N GLY A 269 -13.13 -18.16 13.27
CA GLY A 269 -14.00 -19.08 14.03
C GLY A 269 -15.30 -18.42 14.50
N PHE A 270 -15.34 -17.10 14.68
CA PHE A 270 -16.56 -16.34 14.98
C PHE A 270 -17.37 -15.97 13.73
N GLY A 271 -16.93 -16.38 12.53
CA GLY A 271 -17.60 -16.09 11.27
C GLY A 271 -17.23 -14.74 10.67
N LEU A 272 -16.17 -14.08 11.13
CA LEU A 272 -15.68 -12.84 10.55
C LEU A 272 -14.77 -13.10 9.35
N TYR A 273 -14.83 -12.24 8.34
CA TYR A 273 -13.95 -12.25 7.18
C TYR A 273 -12.75 -11.34 7.40
N GLU A 274 -11.54 -11.79 7.05
CA GLU A 274 -10.37 -10.92 7.07
C GLU A 274 -10.40 -9.98 5.87
N ALA A 275 -10.17 -8.69 6.14
CA ALA A 275 -9.96 -7.66 5.13
C ALA A 275 -8.52 -7.17 5.16
N GLN A 276 -8.03 -6.70 4.02
CA GLN A 276 -6.76 -6.00 3.92
C GLN A 276 -6.97 -4.71 3.12
N THR A 277 -6.87 -3.58 3.80
CA THR A 277 -7.16 -2.28 3.22
C THR A 277 -5.88 -1.49 2.91
N GLN A 278 -6.04 -0.40 2.16
CA GLN A 278 -4.91 0.42 1.71
C GLN A 278 -4.23 1.13 2.89
N THR A 279 -2.90 1.12 2.88
CA THR A 279 -2.09 1.87 3.86
C THR A 279 -2.05 3.37 3.55
N LEU A 280 -2.09 3.72 2.26
CA LEU A 280 -2.18 5.09 1.78
C LEU A 280 -3.64 5.45 1.54
N VAL A 281 -4.07 6.56 2.12
CA VAL A 281 -5.45 7.04 2.09
C VAL A 281 -5.50 8.53 1.81
N SER A 282 -6.68 9.03 1.44
CA SER A 282 -6.90 10.47 1.30
C SER A 282 -6.95 11.16 2.66
N GLY A 283 -6.28 12.30 2.79
CA GLY A 283 -6.33 13.13 4.00
C GLY A 283 -7.76 13.51 4.40
N LYS A 284 -8.67 13.69 3.44
CA LYS A 284 -10.10 14.00 3.69
C LYS A 284 -10.83 12.90 4.47
N VAL A 285 -10.42 11.65 4.33
CA VAL A 285 -11.00 10.52 5.06
C VAL A 285 -10.55 10.54 6.52
N LEU A 286 -9.31 10.95 6.76
CA LEU A 286 -8.71 10.98 8.09
C LEU A 286 -9.12 12.20 8.92
N GLU A 287 -9.58 13.29 8.30
CA GLU A 287 -10.10 14.48 9.01
C GLU A 287 -11.23 14.13 9.98
N LEU A 288 -11.98 13.04 9.69
CA LEU A 288 -13.05 12.54 10.56
C LEU A 288 -12.57 11.97 11.90
N LEU A 289 -11.29 11.66 12.03
CA LEU A 289 -10.71 11.01 13.21
C LEU A 289 -9.93 11.97 14.10
N GLU A 290 -9.75 13.22 13.69
CA GLU A 290 -9.03 14.28 14.45
C GLU A 290 -7.62 13.87 14.94
N ILE A 291 -6.93 12.99 14.18
CA ILE A 291 -5.59 12.47 14.54
C ILE A 291 -4.53 13.14 13.65
N ASN A 292 -3.36 13.46 14.22
CA ASN A 292 -2.22 13.98 13.48
C ASN A 292 -1.81 13.02 12.37
N GLN A 293 -1.75 13.54 11.13
CA GLN A 293 -1.58 12.79 9.90
C GLN A 293 -0.15 12.92 9.36
N ILE A 294 0.42 11.82 8.89
CA ILE A 294 1.71 11.82 8.19
C ILE A 294 1.44 11.88 6.68
N GLY A 295 1.89 12.98 6.04
CA GLY A 295 1.79 13.17 4.60
C GLY A 295 2.98 12.61 3.84
N LEU A 296 2.75 12.21 2.58
CA LEU A 296 3.82 11.88 1.65
C LEU A 296 4.35 13.16 0.99
N GLU A 297 5.66 13.24 0.81
CA GLU A 297 6.31 14.37 0.12
C GLU A 297 5.94 14.40 -1.38
N TYR A 298 5.87 13.22 -2.00
CA TYR A 298 5.51 13.05 -3.42
C TYR A 298 4.43 11.98 -3.58
N PRO A 299 3.14 12.31 -3.30
CA PRO A 299 2.05 11.36 -3.43
C PRO A 299 1.77 11.07 -4.92
N LEU A 300 1.37 9.83 -5.22
CA LEU A 300 0.96 9.43 -6.57
C LEU A 300 -0.37 10.07 -6.99
N SER A 301 -1.24 10.35 -6.03
CA SER A 301 -2.53 11.02 -6.24
C SER A 301 -3.02 11.66 -4.94
N SER A 302 -3.99 12.57 -5.03
CA SER A 302 -4.67 13.18 -3.87
C SER A 302 -5.52 12.19 -3.07
N GLU A 303 -5.80 11.02 -3.63
CA GLU A 303 -6.53 9.94 -2.95
C GLU A 303 -5.61 9.04 -2.11
N GLN A 304 -4.28 9.22 -2.24
CA GLN A 304 -3.25 8.41 -1.59
C GLN A 304 -2.10 9.31 -1.08
N ASP A 305 -2.43 10.40 -0.41
CA ASP A 305 -1.48 11.42 0.02
C ASP A 305 -1.05 11.32 1.49
N LYS A 306 -1.73 10.46 2.28
CA LYS A 306 -1.48 10.27 3.71
C LYS A 306 -1.32 8.81 4.10
N LEU A 307 -0.57 8.56 5.17
CA LEU A 307 -0.55 7.26 5.85
C LEU A 307 -1.78 7.13 6.77
N ARG A 308 -2.41 5.96 6.77
CA ARG A 308 -3.59 5.70 7.62
C ARG A 308 -3.24 5.77 9.10
N THR A 309 -4.05 6.46 9.88
CA THR A 309 -3.94 6.58 11.34
C THR A 309 -4.80 5.57 12.09
N SER A 310 -5.74 4.94 11.40
CA SER A 310 -6.69 3.94 11.90
C SER A 310 -7.08 2.97 10.78
N LEU A 311 -7.52 1.77 11.14
CA LEU A 311 -8.07 0.76 10.21
C LEU A 311 -9.55 1.02 9.89
N LEU A 312 -10.25 1.75 10.77
CA LEU A 312 -11.70 1.91 10.70
C LEU A 312 -12.19 2.54 9.39
N PRO A 313 -11.58 3.60 8.85
CA PRO A 313 -12.01 4.16 7.57
C PRO A 313 -11.87 3.18 6.40
N GLY A 314 -10.81 2.37 6.42
CA GLY A 314 -10.61 1.29 5.44
C GLY A 314 -11.74 0.26 5.51
N LEU A 315 -12.06 -0.22 6.70
CA LEU A 315 -13.15 -1.17 6.93
C LEU A 315 -14.51 -0.60 6.50
N ILE A 316 -14.80 0.67 6.80
CA ILE A 316 -16.03 1.34 6.35
C ILE A 316 -16.12 1.35 4.81
N ASN A 317 -15.01 1.62 4.11
CA ASN A 317 -14.97 1.57 2.65
C ASN A 317 -15.25 0.15 2.11
N VAL A 318 -14.74 -0.89 2.78
CA VAL A 318 -15.02 -2.28 2.42
C VAL A 318 -16.49 -2.63 2.64
N LEU A 319 -17.09 -2.19 3.76
CA LEU A 319 -18.54 -2.35 4.00
C LEU A 319 -19.36 -1.68 2.91
N LYS A 320 -19.04 -0.43 2.55
CA LYS A 320 -19.69 0.28 1.44
C LYS A 320 -19.56 -0.48 0.12
N HIS A 321 -18.36 -0.96 -0.19
CA HIS A 321 -18.12 -1.72 -1.43
C HIS A 321 -19.00 -2.95 -1.49
N ASN A 322 -19.04 -3.74 -0.42
CA ASN A 322 -19.84 -4.96 -0.35
C ASN A 322 -21.36 -4.66 -0.39
N ALA A 323 -21.82 -3.64 0.33
CA ALA A 323 -23.22 -3.22 0.29
C ALA A 323 -23.68 -2.85 -1.13
N ASN A 324 -22.82 -2.17 -1.91
CA ASN A 324 -23.06 -1.83 -3.31
C ASN A 324 -23.08 -3.06 -4.24
N HIS A 325 -22.54 -4.18 -3.79
CA HIS A 325 -22.55 -5.48 -4.49
C HIS A 325 -23.57 -6.46 -3.88
N GLU A 326 -24.61 -5.96 -3.23
CA GLU A 326 -25.73 -6.73 -2.65
C GLU A 326 -25.32 -7.67 -1.50
N VAL A 327 -24.22 -7.38 -0.81
CA VAL A 327 -23.77 -8.06 0.41
C VAL A 327 -23.80 -7.09 1.60
N PRO A 328 -25.01 -6.76 2.13
CA PRO A 328 -25.17 -5.78 3.22
C PRO A 328 -24.92 -6.36 4.62
N ASP A 329 -24.94 -7.69 4.77
CA ASP A 329 -24.84 -8.40 6.05
C ASP A 329 -23.40 -8.93 6.17
N LEU A 330 -22.55 -8.26 6.95
CA LEU A 330 -21.12 -8.55 6.95
C LEU A 330 -20.46 -8.27 8.29
N GLY A 331 -19.69 -9.23 8.77
CA GLY A 331 -18.75 -9.09 9.85
C GLY A 331 -17.33 -9.28 9.34
N MET A 332 -16.44 -8.36 9.66
CA MET A 332 -15.06 -8.41 9.19
C MET A 332 -14.05 -7.90 10.20
N PHE A 333 -12.80 -8.24 9.99
CA PHE A 333 -11.68 -7.74 10.76
C PHE A 333 -10.46 -7.47 9.87
N GLU A 334 -9.54 -6.65 10.36
CA GLU A 334 -8.23 -6.41 9.75
C GLU A 334 -7.16 -6.34 10.83
N ILE A 335 -6.03 -7.02 10.60
CA ILE A 335 -4.80 -6.84 11.36
C ILE A 335 -3.86 -6.00 10.50
N GLY A 336 -3.53 -4.79 10.94
CA GLY A 336 -2.74 -3.88 10.12
C GLY A 336 -1.93 -2.89 10.94
N ARG A 337 -0.95 -2.27 10.27
CA ARG A 337 -0.21 -1.16 10.84
C ARG A 337 -0.94 0.15 10.61
N VAL A 338 -0.88 1.01 11.61
CA VAL A 338 -1.31 2.40 11.55
C VAL A 338 -0.14 3.31 11.92
N PHE A 339 -0.22 4.56 11.49
CA PHE A 339 0.89 5.51 11.58
C PHE A 339 0.40 6.81 12.19
N ARG A 340 1.18 7.36 13.12
CA ARG A 340 0.89 8.63 13.76
C ARG A 340 2.17 9.42 14.02
N GLU A 341 2.05 10.70 14.17
CA GLU A 341 3.17 11.54 14.55
C GLU A 341 3.17 11.76 16.08
N GLU A 342 4.28 11.44 16.73
CA GLU A 342 4.49 11.69 18.15
C GLU A 342 5.82 12.43 18.34
N GLY A 343 5.76 13.61 18.94
CA GLY A 343 6.96 14.41 19.21
C GLY A 343 7.78 14.77 17.95
N GLY A 344 7.12 14.94 16.80
CA GLY A 344 7.77 15.26 15.53
C GLY A 344 8.41 14.06 14.81
N SER A 345 8.15 12.84 15.29
CA SER A 345 8.67 11.61 14.67
C SER A 345 7.53 10.66 14.30
N PRO A 346 7.63 9.94 13.17
CA PRO A 346 6.65 8.95 12.80
C PRO A 346 6.74 7.72 13.72
N VAL A 347 5.59 7.30 14.24
CA VAL A 347 5.42 6.08 15.05
C VAL A 347 4.43 5.17 14.37
N GLU A 348 4.77 3.89 14.27
CA GLU A 348 3.89 2.85 13.75
C GLU A 348 3.47 1.88 14.85
N GLY A 349 2.25 1.34 14.75
CA GLY A 349 1.75 0.35 15.70
C GLY A 349 0.80 -0.62 15.04
N TRP A 350 0.72 -1.84 15.59
CA TRP A 350 -0.22 -2.85 15.14
C TRP A 350 -1.61 -2.65 15.75
N ARG A 351 -2.63 -2.76 14.90
CA ARG A 351 -4.04 -2.67 15.31
C ARG A 351 -4.82 -3.87 14.81
N LEU A 352 -5.85 -4.20 15.57
CA LEU A 352 -6.94 -5.05 15.14
C LEU A 352 -8.19 -4.17 14.99
N GLY A 353 -8.69 -4.05 13.78
CA GLY A 353 -9.97 -3.43 13.48
C GLY A 353 -11.05 -4.49 13.34
N ILE A 354 -12.25 -4.25 13.86
CA ILE A 354 -13.44 -5.11 13.70
C ILE A 354 -14.59 -4.24 13.23
N ALA A 355 -15.38 -4.73 12.28
CA ALA A 355 -16.57 -4.06 11.77
C ALA A 355 -17.73 -5.06 11.60
N LEU A 356 -18.92 -4.70 12.12
CA LEU A 356 -20.15 -5.49 12.01
C LEU A 356 -21.26 -4.64 11.43
N THR A 357 -22.06 -5.20 10.53
CA THR A 357 -23.26 -4.56 9.98
C THR A 357 -24.25 -5.62 9.49
N GLY A 358 -25.53 -5.22 9.38
CA GLY A 358 -26.58 -6.07 8.83
C GLY A 358 -27.06 -7.16 9.78
N ARG A 359 -27.51 -8.29 9.23
CA ARG A 359 -28.08 -9.38 10.00
C ARG A 359 -27.02 -10.12 10.80
N ARG A 360 -27.43 -10.60 11.98
CA ARG A 360 -26.59 -11.41 12.89
C ARG A 360 -26.28 -12.78 12.29
N PHE A 361 -27.26 -13.39 11.60
CA PHE A 361 -27.14 -14.71 11.01
C PHE A 361 -27.36 -14.66 9.50
N LEU A 362 -26.71 -15.58 8.78
CA LEU A 362 -27.03 -15.81 7.38
C LEU A 362 -28.50 -16.19 7.22
N PRO A 363 -29.16 -15.83 6.11
CA PRO A 363 -30.56 -16.16 5.88
C PRO A 363 -30.82 -17.65 5.97
N PHE A 364 -31.78 -18.05 6.83
CA PHE A 364 -32.27 -19.42 6.94
C PHE A 364 -33.79 -19.45 6.80
N HIS A 365 -34.34 -20.61 6.52
CA HIS A 365 -35.72 -20.72 6.06
C HIS A 365 -36.76 -20.55 7.17
N GLU A 366 -36.45 -20.88 8.44
CA GLU A 366 -37.37 -20.89 9.56
C GLU A 366 -36.64 -20.61 10.89
N GLY A 367 -37.25 -19.83 11.79
CA GLY A 367 -36.76 -19.56 13.14
C GLY A 367 -37.12 -18.14 13.62
N GLU A 368 -37.24 -17.97 14.95
CA GLU A 368 -37.65 -16.70 15.57
C GLU A 368 -36.63 -15.56 15.35
N ASN A 369 -35.35 -15.89 15.30
CA ASN A 369 -34.26 -14.91 15.22
C ASN A 369 -33.74 -14.71 13.78
N ARG A 370 -34.52 -15.07 12.77
CA ARG A 370 -34.13 -15.06 11.37
C ARG A 370 -33.68 -13.66 10.87
N ASP A 371 -34.36 -12.63 11.31
CA ASP A 371 -34.20 -11.26 10.86
C ASP A 371 -33.49 -10.37 11.89
N ASP A 372 -32.90 -11.00 12.94
CA ASP A 372 -32.13 -10.25 13.93
C ASP A 372 -30.96 -9.56 13.29
N ILE A 373 -30.81 -8.28 13.61
CA ILE A 373 -29.69 -7.45 13.17
C ILE A 373 -28.60 -7.41 14.24
N ASN A 374 -27.36 -7.18 13.81
CA ASN A 374 -26.25 -6.95 14.72
C ASN A 374 -26.53 -5.74 15.60
N GLU A 375 -26.16 -5.86 16.87
CA GLU A 375 -26.26 -4.82 17.87
C GLU A 375 -24.88 -4.51 18.48
N PHE A 376 -24.81 -3.47 19.29
CA PHE A 376 -23.59 -3.11 20.01
C PHE A 376 -23.09 -4.24 20.91
N THR A 377 -24.02 -5.00 21.50
CA THR A 377 -23.73 -6.15 22.34
C THR A 377 -23.08 -7.31 21.60
N ASP A 378 -23.35 -7.48 20.30
CA ASP A 378 -22.69 -8.51 19.48
C ASP A 378 -21.20 -8.19 19.29
N LEU A 379 -20.87 -6.93 18.96
CA LEU A 379 -19.47 -6.50 18.87
C LEU A 379 -18.75 -6.68 20.21
N LYS A 380 -19.40 -6.30 21.32
CA LYS A 380 -18.86 -6.48 22.66
C LYS A 380 -18.62 -7.96 22.97
N GLY A 381 -19.57 -8.84 22.67
CA GLY A 381 -19.45 -10.28 22.86
C GLY A 381 -18.31 -10.91 22.08
N ILE A 382 -18.10 -10.47 20.82
CA ILE A 382 -16.94 -10.90 20.01
C ILE A 382 -15.63 -10.49 20.68
N ILE A 383 -15.53 -9.26 21.21
CA ILE A 383 -14.31 -8.80 21.89
C ILE A 383 -14.08 -9.57 23.20
N GLU A 384 -15.13 -9.88 23.96
CA GLU A 384 -15.04 -10.65 25.20
C GLU A 384 -14.57 -12.08 24.94
N GLU A 385 -15.19 -12.75 23.98
CA GLU A 385 -14.82 -14.11 23.60
C GLU A 385 -13.42 -14.18 22.99
N PHE A 386 -13.06 -13.22 22.13
CA PHE A 386 -11.70 -13.06 21.65
C PHE A 386 -10.71 -12.90 22.80
N ALA A 387 -11.04 -12.05 23.75
CA ALA A 387 -10.19 -11.80 24.91
C ALA A 387 -9.96 -13.05 25.76
N ASP A 388 -11.00 -13.84 26.01
CA ASP A 388 -10.89 -15.08 26.77
C ASP A 388 -10.06 -16.13 26.01
N GLN A 389 -10.37 -16.37 24.75
CA GLN A 389 -9.65 -17.35 23.93
C GLN A 389 -8.18 -16.95 23.70
N PHE A 390 -7.90 -15.67 23.52
CA PHE A 390 -6.54 -15.17 23.32
C PHE A 390 -5.73 -15.05 24.61
N GLY A 391 -6.38 -15.23 25.78
CA GLY A 391 -5.73 -15.23 27.10
C GLY A 391 -5.55 -13.85 27.72
N MET A 392 -6.44 -12.92 27.41
CA MET A 392 -6.54 -11.63 28.10
C MET A 392 -7.46 -11.77 29.33
N ARG A 393 -7.04 -11.26 30.46
CA ARG A 393 -7.82 -11.32 31.71
C ARG A 393 -8.17 -9.93 32.19
N GLY A 394 -9.37 -9.79 32.79
CA GLY A 394 -9.82 -8.53 33.38
C GLY A 394 -10.14 -7.47 32.33
N VAL A 395 -10.72 -7.88 31.20
CA VAL A 395 -11.26 -6.98 30.21
C VAL A 395 -12.49 -6.30 30.77
N GLY A 396 -12.56 -4.98 30.63
CA GLY A 396 -13.66 -4.14 31.08
C GLY A 396 -13.91 -3.02 30.09
N TYR A 397 -15.03 -2.34 30.25
CA TYR A 397 -15.47 -1.28 29.34
C TYR A 397 -15.82 -0.03 30.14
N ILE A 398 -15.44 1.12 29.58
CA ILE A 398 -15.88 2.41 30.12
C ILE A 398 -16.63 3.14 29.02
N ARG A 399 -17.90 3.48 29.30
CA ARG A 399 -18.71 4.27 28.37
C ARG A 399 -18.15 5.69 28.28
N GLU A 400 -17.90 6.18 27.07
CA GLU A 400 -17.38 7.51 26.80
C GLU A 400 -18.44 8.44 26.16
N GLY A 401 -19.58 7.87 25.76
CA GLY A 401 -20.66 8.59 25.12
C GLY A 401 -20.40 8.87 23.64
N SER A 402 -20.82 10.01 23.14
CA SER A 402 -20.55 10.46 21.77
C SER A 402 -19.10 10.92 21.67
N SER A 403 -18.36 10.38 20.72
CA SER A 403 -16.98 10.78 20.40
C SER A 403 -16.97 11.55 19.09
N GLY A 404 -17.04 12.88 19.19
CA GLY A 404 -17.09 13.77 18.03
C GLY A 404 -18.23 13.42 17.06
N ASP A 405 -17.97 13.61 15.77
CA ASP A 405 -18.90 13.24 14.71
C ASP A 405 -18.77 11.77 14.26
N PHE A 406 -17.77 11.02 14.77
CA PHE A 406 -17.49 9.68 14.28
C PHE A 406 -18.37 8.61 14.92
N PHE A 407 -18.52 8.62 16.25
CA PHE A 407 -19.36 7.69 16.98
C PHE A 407 -20.58 8.38 17.62
N VAL A 408 -21.77 7.80 17.46
CA VAL A 408 -22.96 8.23 18.20
C VAL A 408 -22.90 7.74 19.65
N GLU A 409 -22.32 6.58 19.87
CA GLU A 409 -22.05 5.99 21.17
C GLU A 409 -20.73 5.24 21.12
N SER A 410 -19.89 5.43 22.12
CA SER A 410 -18.56 4.79 22.19
C SER A 410 -18.17 4.41 23.62
N GLY A 411 -17.18 3.56 23.68
CA GLY A 411 -16.54 3.15 24.93
C GLY A 411 -15.09 2.75 24.72
N SER A 412 -14.31 2.82 25.78
CA SER A 412 -12.95 2.29 25.78
C SER A 412 -12.94 0.84 26.27
N VAL A 413 -12.17 0.02 25.56
CA VAL A 413 -11.83 -1.35 25.97
C VAL A 413 -10.60 -1.29 26.85
N ARG A 414 -10.62 -1.92 28.02
CA ARG A 414 -9.53 -1.87 28.99
C ARG A 414 -9.13 -3.25 29.48
N ILE A 415 -7.85 -3.41 29.81
CA ILE A 415 -7.32 -4.55 30.56
C ILE A 415 -6.82 -4.01 31.90
N GLY A 416 -7.59 -4.22 32.95
CA GLY A 416 -7.40 -3.52 34.23
C GLY A 416 -7.56 -2.00 34.05
N ASN A 417 -6.52 -1.22 34.37
CA ASN A 417 -6.55 0.24 34.22
C ASN A 417 -6.00 0.77 32.88
N ILE A 418 -5.57 -0.10 31.98
CA ILE A 418 -4.95 0.29 30.72
C ILE A 418 -5.98 0.21 29.59
N ALA A 419 -6.19 1.33 28.89
CA ALA A 419 -6.99 1.34 27.67
C ALA A 419 -6.21 0.60 26.56
N VAL A 420 -6.88 -0.35 25.92
CA VAL A 420 -6.32 -1.18 24.83
C VAL A 420 -7.04 -0.97 23.51
N GLY A 421 -8.09 -0.17 23.49
CA GLY A 421 -8.81 0.14 22.27
C GLY A 421 -10.11 0.87 22.52
N THR A 422 -10.84 1.11 21.44
CA THR A 422 -12.16 1.75 21.43
C THR A 422 -13.14 0.89 20.68
N LEU A 423 -14.43 1.00 21.03
CA LEU A 423 -15.53 0.43 20.27
C LEU A 423 -16.67 1.45 20.23
N GLY A 424 -17.49 1.39 19.18
CA GLY A 424 -18.58 2.34 19.06
C GLY A 424 -19.53 2.02 17.91
N GLN A 425 -20.69 2.66 17.93
CA GLN A 425 -21.62 2.69 16.82
C GLN A 425 -21.31 3.88 15.94
N LEU A 426 -21.10 3.64 14.65
CA LEU A 426 -20.85 4.68 13.65
C LEU A 426 -22.01 5.69 13.62
N SER A 427 -21.68 6.98 13.56
CA SER A 427 -22.70 8.02 13.54
C SER A 427 -23.56 7.97 12.28
N PRO A 428 -24.86 8.34 12.37
CA PRO A 428 -25.74 8.42 11.20
C PRO A 428 -25.25 9.39 10.14
N LEU A 429 -24.48 10.42 10.52
CA LEU A 429 -23.89 11.39 9.59
C LEU A 429 -22.89 10.69 8.65
N ILE A 430 -21.99 9.90 9.23
CA ILE A 430 -20.98 9.17 8.46
C ILE A 430 -21.63 8.02 7.70
N SER A 431 -22.55 7.26 8.32
CA SER A 431 -23.27 6.18 7.64
C SER A 431 -23.94 6.67 6.35
N ARG A 432 -24.58 7.83 6.38
CA ARG A 432 -25.18 8.46 5.17
C ARG A 432 -24.13 8.87 4.14
N ARG A 433 -22.99 9.41 4.57
CA ARG A 433 -21.89 9.79 3.66
C ARG A 433 -21.32 8.59 2.91
N TYR A 434 -21.34 7.40 3.53
CA TYR A 434 -20.89 6.15 2.94
C TYR A 434 -22.03 5.31 2.34
N ASP A 435 -23.26 5.82 2.34
CA ASP A 435 -24.46 5.12 1.82
C ASP A 435 -24.72 3.77 2.52
N LEU A 436 -24.45 3.70 3.82
CA LEU A 436 -24.69 2.52 4.64
C LEU A 436 -26.07 2.61 5.29
N LYS A 437 -26.96 1.64 4.99
CA LYS A 437 -28.35 1.65 5.43
C LYS A 437 -28.55 1.05 6.81
N ASN A 438 -27.75 0.01 7.14
CA ASN A 438 -27.79 -0.66 8.43
C ASN A 438 -26.88 0.02 9.46
N PRO A 439 -27.16 -0.11 10.76
CA PRO A 439 -26.21 0.26 11.80
C PRO A 439 -24.85 -0.42 11.59
N VAL A 440 -23.78 0.32 11.88
CA VAL A 440 -22.39 -0.18 11.78
C VAL A 440 -21.75 -0.09 13.15
N PHE A 441 -21.20 -1.18 13.62
CA PHE A 441 -20.46 -1.29 14.88
C PHE A 441 -19.01 -1.55 14.60
N LEU A 442 -18.14 -0.75 15.20
CA LEU A 442 -16.70 -0.73 14.94
C LEU A 442 -15.91 -0.85 16.22
N ALA A 443 -14.80 -1.57 16.16
CA ALA A 443 -13.81 -1.57 17.23
C ALA A 443 -12.40 -1.52 16.65
N GLU A 444 -11.49 -0.89 17.39
CA GLU A 444 -10.06 -0.90 17.11
C GLU A 444 -9.27 -1.15 18.39
N LEU A 445 -8.44 -2.21 18.38
CA LEU A 445 -7.64 -2.63 19.52
C LEU A 445 -6.14 -2.46 19.23
N ASP A 446 -5.38 -2.00 20.22
CA ASP A 446 -3.92 -1.89 20.18
C ASP A 446 -3.28 -3.27 20.40
N LEU A 447 -2.84 -3.91 19.32
CA LEU A 447 -2.21 -5.23 19.39
C LEU A 447 -0.85 -5.21 20.07
N ASP A 448 -0.12 -4.11 20.04
CA ASP A 448 1.17 -4.01 20.76
C ASP A 448 0.97 -4.08 22.27
N ILE A 449 -0.13 -3.53 22.78
CA ILE A 449 -0.50 -3.61 24.20
C ILE A 449 -1.09 -4.98 24.50
N VAL A 450 -2.00 -5.49 23.67
CA VAL A 450 -2.66 -6.79 23.82
C VAL A 450 -1.64 -7.92 23.89
N LEU A 451 -0.66 -7.96 22.98
CA LEU A 451 0.41 -8.97 22.96
C LEU A 451 1.27 -8.95 24.24
N LYS A 452 1.55 -7.76 24.79
CA LYS A 452 2.32 -7.61 26.04
C LYS A 452 1.53 -8.06 27.27
N ARG A 453 0.20 -8.01 27.24
CA ARG A 453 -0.70 -8.35 28.36
C ARG A 453 -1.26 -9.75 28.30
N ARG A 454 -1.05 -10.44 27.19
CA ARG A 454 -1.50 -11.81 26.99
C ARG A 454 -0.89 -12.77 28.01
N THR A 455 -1.71 -13.66 28.56
CA THR A 455 -1.31 -14.78 29.40
C THR A 455 -1.38 -16.07 28.61
N THR A 456 -0.22 -16.64 28.25
CA THR A 456 -0.15 -17.91 27.50
C THR A 456 -0.28 -19.15 28.35
N LYS A 457 -0.17 -19.00 29.69
CA LYS A 457 -0.29 -20.12 30.63
C LYS A 457 -1.75 -20.51 30.81
N ARG A 458 -2.15 -21.61 30.19
CA ARG A 458 -3.44 -22.25 30.43
C ARG A 458 -3.23 -23.33 31.49
N SER A 459 -4.09 -23.36 32.52
CA SER A 459 -4.14 -24.42 33.53
C SER A 459 -5.43 -25.16 33.42
N PHE A 460 -5.34 -26.47 33.34
CA PHE A 460 -6.52 -27.33 33.42
C PHE A 460 -7.15 -27.20 34.81
N LYS A 461 -8.47 -27.04 34.86
CA LYS A 461 -9.29 -27.20 36.08
C LYS A 461 -10.22 -28.39 35.87
N SER A 462 -10.24 -29.29 36.84
CA SER A 462 -11.17 -30.40 36.80
C SER A 462 -12.61 -29.90 36.72
N LEU A 463 -13.44 -30.62 35.99
CA LEU A 463 -14.88 -30.36 36.00
C LEU A 463 -15.43 -30.50 37.41
N PRO A 464 -16.40 -29.66 37.80
CA PRO A 464 -16.98 -29.73 39.12
C PRO A 464 -17.76 -31.03 39.33
N GLU A 465 -17.50 -31.69 40.43
CA GLU A 465 -18.17 -32.95 40.78
C GLU A 465 -19.55 -32.72 41.43
N PHE A 466 -19.77 -31.53 41.99
CA PHE A 466 -21.00 -31.22 42.74
C PHE A 466 -21.90 -30.27 41.97
N PRO A 467 -23.24 -30.42 42.05
CA PRO A 467 -24.19 -29.57 41.37
C PRO A 467 -24.18 -28.14 41.92
N GLY A 468 -24.40 -27.17 40.99
CA GLY A 468 -24.64 -25.79 41.35
C GLY A 468 -26.11 -25.52 41.70
N THR A 469 -26.35 -24.40 42.37
CA THR A 469 -27.70 -23.90 42.65
C THR A 469 -27.81 -22.45 42.19
N ARG A 470 -28.90 -22.14 41.50
CA ARG A 470 -29.24 -20.81 41.02
C ARG A 470 -30.19 -20.10 41.99
N ARG A 471 -30.01 -18.79 42.19
CA ARG A 471 -30.93 -17.89 42.88
C ARG A 471 -31.12 -16.64 42.03
N ASP A 472 -32.37 -16.35 41.73
CA ASP A 472 -32.73 -15.20 40.90
C ASP A 472 -33.17 -14.04 41.81
N VAL A 473 -32.82 -12.84 41.40
CA VAL A 473 -33.20 -11.58 42.06
C VAL A 473 -33.64 -10.58 41.03
N ALA A 474 -34.88 -10.13 41.14
CA ALA A 474 -35.34 -8.96 40.40
C ALA A 474 -35.27 -7.73 41.31
N MET A 475 -34.71 -6.65 40.83
CA MET A 475 -34.55 -5.41 41.60
C MET A 475 -34.78 -4.18 40.73
N ILE A 476 -35.33 -3.12 41.35
CA ILE A 476 -35.45 -1.81 40.74
C ILE A 476 -34.23 -1.01 41.18
N VAL A 477 -33.53 -0.42 40.21
CA VAL A 477 -32.37 0.43 40.44
C VAL A 477 -32.47 1.70 39.57
N ALA A 478 -31.74 2.74 39.92
CA ALA A 478 -31.65 3.94 39.13
C ALA A 478 -31.07 3.66 37.72
N GLU A 479 -31.47 4.41 36.71
CA GLU A 479 -31.09 4.18 35.30
C GLU A 479 -29.56 4.22 35.07
N ASP A 480 -28.82 4.99 35.86
CA ASP A 480 -27.37 5.15 35.81
C ASP A 480 -26.59 3.98 36.45
N VAL A 481 -27.26 3.09 37.22
CA VAL A 481 -26.60 1.91 37.79
C VAL A 481 -26.17 0.96 36.67
N THR A 482 -24.87 0.76 36.54
CA THR A 482 -24.29 -0.13 35.53
C THR A 482 -24.25 -1.58 35.99
N HIS A 483 -24.15 -2.51 35.03
CA HIS A 483 -23.92 -3.95 35.33
C HIS A 483 -22.64 -4.13 36.17
N ASP A 484 -21.56 -3.45 35.82
CA ASP A 484 -20.29 -3.49 36.56
C ASP A 484 -20.46 -3.03 38.03
N SER A 485 -21.30 -2.03 38.27
CA SER A 485 -21.60 -1.57 39.62
C SER A 485 -22.30 -2.68 40.44
N VAL A 486 -23.21 -3.43 39.81
CA VAL A 486 -23.90 -4.58 40.44
C VAL A 486 -22.90 -5.70 40.76
N LEU A 487 -22.05 -6.07 39.79
CA LEU A 487 -21.00 -7.08 39.98
C LEU A 487 -20.01 -6.68 41.07
N ALA A 488 -19.57 -5.43 41.08
CA ALA A 488 -18.66 -4.90 42.09
C ALA A 488 -19.32 -4.95 43.50
N CYS A 489 -20.58 -4.56 43.59
CA CYS A 489 -21.35 -4.58 44.84
C CYS A 489 -21.52 -6.01 45.34
N ALA A 490 -21.93 -6.95 44.48
CA ALA A 490 -22.07 -8.38 44.82
C ALA A 490 -20.73 -8.96 45.32
N SER A 491 -19.61 -8.57 44.68
CA SER A 491 -18.27 -9.02 45.05
C SER A 491 -17.82 -8.48 46.41
N LYS A 492 -18.22 -7.26 46.81
CA LYS A 492 -17.94 -6.68 48.12
C LYS A 492 -18.50 -7.51 49.26
N ALA A 493 -19.64 -8.15 49.08
CA ALA A 493 -20.24 -9.06 50.05
C ALA A 493 -19.38 -10.31 50.33
N LYS A 494 -18.32 -10.54 49.49
CA LYS A 494 -17.45 -11.73 49.53
C LYS A 494 -18.23 -13.04 49.66
N PRO A 495 -19.20 -13.28 48.80
CA PRO A 495 -20.07 -14.44 48.94
C PRO A 495 -19.29 -15.74 48.67
N LYS A 496 -19.18 -16.58 49.72
CA LYS A 496 -18.57 -17.90 49.59
C LYS A 496 -19.42 -18.72 48.61
N TYR A 497 -18.77 -19.44 47.70
CA TYR A 497 -19.39 -20.31 46.70
C TYR A 497 -20.05 -19.60 45.49
N LEU A 498 -20.14 -18.30 45.42
CA LEU A 498 -20.62 -17.62 44.21
C LEU A 498 -19.57 -17.79 43.08
N LYS A 499 -20.00 -18.38 41.98
CA LYS A 499 -19.15 -18.63 40.81
C LYS A 499 -19.45 -17.64 39.70
N GLU A 500 -20.72 -17.27 39.50
CA GLU A 500 -21.16 -16.45 38.36
C GLU A 500 -22.38 -15.61 38.75
N VAL A 501 -22.50 -14.45 38.14
CA VAL A 501 -23.65 -13.55 38.22
C VAL A 501 -24.04 -13.18 36.80
N GLU A 502 -25.24 -13.58 36.40
CA GLU A 502 -25.75 -13.39 35.05
C GLU A 502 -26.91 -12.38 35.07
N LEU A 503 -26.84 -11.35 34.21
CA LEU A 503 -27.98 -10.46 33.93
C LEU A 503 -28.81 -11.12 32.84
N PHE A 504 -30.04 -11.48 33.13
CA PHE A 504 -30.90 -12.18 32.17
C PHE A 504 -32.12 -11.36 31.72
N ASP A 505 -32.46 -10.26 32.41
CA ASP A 505 -33.57 -9.39 32.00
C ASP A 505 -33.35 -7.93 32.41
N VAL A 506 -33.74 -6.99 31.53
CA VAL A 506 -33.77 -5.56 31.79
C VAL A 506 -35.09 -5.00 31.29
N TYR A 507 -35.94 -4.57 32.21
CA TYR A 507 -37.27 -4.08 31.88
C TYR A 507 -37.42 -2.58 32.20
N ARG A 508 -37.98 -1.86 31.25
CA ARG A 508 -38.41 -0.47 31.37
C ARG A 508 -39.84 -0.36 30.90
N GLY A 509 -40.74 0.12 31.74
CA GLY A 509 -42.14 0.20 31.37
C GLY A 509 -43.08 0.27 32.55
N GLU A 510 -44.32 -0.15 32.35
CA GLU A 510 -45.38 -0.05 33.34
C GLU A 510 -45.00 -0.75 34.67
N GLY A 511 -45.15 -0.03 35.78
CA GLY A 511 -44.74 -0.51 37.11
C GLY A 511 -43.30 -0.22 37.52
N VAL A 512 -42.54 0.54 36.72
CA VAL A 512 -41.21 1.10 37.06
C VAL A 512 -41.29 2.61 36.94
N GLU A 513 -40.90 3.32 38.02
CA GLU A 513 -40.94 4.78 38.05
C GLU A 513 -39.92 5.37 37.04
N ASP A 514 -40.24 6.55 36.47
CA ASP A 514 -39.35 7.25 35.56
C ASP A 514 -37.98 7.50 36.23
N GLY A 515 -36.92 7.25 35.46
CA GLY A 515 -35.53 7.36 35.96
C GLY A 515 -35.01 6.08 36.62
N ASN A 516 -35.84 5.02 36.68
CA ASN A 516 -35.45 3.71 37.17
C ASN A 516 -35.59 2.63 36.08
N LYS A 517 -34.92 1.50 36.30
CA LYS A 517 -35.08 0.25 35.53
C LYS A 517 -35.18 -0.95 36.45
N SER A 518 -35.92 -1.95 36.02
CA SER A 518 -35.95 -3.25 36.67
C SER A 518 -34.92 -4.15 36.01
N VAL A 519 -34.04 -4.75 36.82
CA VAL A 519 -33.00 -5.66 36.34
C VAL A 519 -33.15 -7.00 37.08
N ALA A 520 -32.99 -8.10 36.33
CA ALA A 520 -33.06 -9.44 36.90
C ALA A 520 -31.74 -10.18 36.74
N TYR A 521 -31.22 -10.64 37.86
CA TYR A 521 -29.92 -11.33 37.93
C TYR A 521 -30.09 -12.75 38.46
N ALA A 522 -29.34 -13.67 37.83
CA ALA A 522 -29.15 -15.02 38.33
C ALA A 522 -27.79 -15.15 39.02
N PHE A 523 -27.80 -15.61 40.27
CA PHE A 523 -26.60 -15.86 41.05
C PHE A 523 -26.36 -17.36 41.13
N HIS A 524 -25.23 -17.84 40.57
CA HIS A 524 -24.86 -19.25 40.52
C HIS A 524 -23.90 -19.62 41.64
N TYR A 525 -24.36 -20.46 42.57
CA TYR A 525 -23.57 -20.92 43.72
C TYR A 525 -23.14 -22.37 43.52
N ARG A 526 -21.87 -22.66 43.77
CA ARG A 526 -21.32 -24.01 43.72
C ARG A 526 -20.12 -24.16 44.63
N SER A 527 -20.05 -25.29 45.35
CA SER A 527 -18.86 -25.72 46.08
C SER A 527 -18.11 -26.74 45.25
N ASP A 528 -16.78 -26.70 45.34
CA ASP A 528 -15.90 -27.66 44.71
C ASP A 528 -15.73 -28.93 45.61
N ASP A 529 -16.14 -28.88 46.92
CA ASP A 529 -15.88 -29.90 47.91
C ASP A 529 -17.10 -30.69 48.32
N SER A 530 -18.33 -30.14 48.15
CA SER A 530 -19.57 -30.78 48.62
C SER A 530 -20.83 -30.17 48.03
N THR A 531 -21.95 -30.92 48.04
CA THR A 531 -23.25 -30.37 47.67
C THR A 531 -23.71 -29.32 48.70
N LEU A 532 -24.10 -28.14 48.22
CA LEU A 532 -24.58 -27.04 49.07
C LEU A 532 -26.03 -27.31 49.53
N LYS A 533 -26.31 -26.97 50.80
CA LYS A 533 -27.67 -27.04 51.34
C LYS A 533 -28.38 -25.70 51.18
N ASP A 534 -29.69 -25.72 50.85
CA ASP A 534 -30.49 -24.51 50.62
C ASP A 534 -30.35 -23.46 51.73
N LYS A 535 -30.45 -23.86 53.01
CA LYS A 535 -30.27 -22.94 54.14
C LYS A 535 -28.92 -22.21 54.17
N GLN A 536 -27.86 -22.86 53.68
CA GLN A 536 -26.53 -22.25 53.60
C GLN A 536 -26.47 -21.21 52.46
N ILE A 537 -27.06 -21.56 51.32
CA ILE A 537 -27.11 -20.67 50.14
C ILE A 537 -27.96 -19.46 50.46
N ASP A 538 -29.14 -19.63 51.03
CA ASP A 538 -30.07 -18.56 51.39
C ASP A 538 -29.43 -17.54 52.35
N ALA A 539 -28.66 -18.03 53.31
CA ALA A 539 -27.93 -17.16 54.26
C ALA A 539 -26.81 -16.34 53.59
N ILE A 540 -26.12 -16.92 52.58
CA ILE A 540 -25.08 -16.23 51.80
C ILE A 540 -25.73 -15.26 50.82
N HIS A 541 -26.77 -15.71 50.12
CA HIS A 541 -27.51 -14.93 49.15
C HIS A 541 -28.14 -13.67 49.76
N LYS A 542 -28.73 -13.82 50.95
CA LYS A 542 -29.29 -12.71 51.71
C LYS A 542 -28.26 -11.60 51.95
N LYS A 543 -27.00 -11.94 52.26
CA LYS A 543 -25.94 -10.93 52.42
C LYS A 543 -25.65 -10.16 51.15
N VAL A 544 -25.74 -10.84 49.99
CA VAL A 544 -25.58 -10.18 48.69
C VAL A 544 -26.74 -9.23 48.44
N ILE A 545 -27.98 -9.68 48.70
CA ILE A 545 -29.18 -8.85 48.59
C ILE A 545 -29.08 -7.60 49.49
N ASP A 546 -28.73 -7.79 50.76
CA ASP A 546 -28.59 -6.69 51.72
C ASP A 546 -27.52 -5.68 51.25
N GLN A 547 -26.43 -6.19 50.66
CA GLN A 547 -25.37 -5.32 50.10
C GLN A 547 -25.84 -4.53 48.88
N LEU A 548 -26.58 -5.20 47.93
CA LEU A 548 -27.16 -4.56 46.76
C LEU A 548 -28.16 -3.44 47.15
N SER A 549 -29.02 -3.75 48.13
CA SER A 549 -30.00 -2.77 48.65
C SER A 549 -29.33 -1.56 49.28
N ASN A 550 -28.23 -1.76 50.05
CA ASN A 550 -27.55 -0.70 50.77
C ASN A 550 -26.68 0.17 49.89
N ASP A 551 -25.88 -0.44 48.99
CA ASP A 551 -24.89 0.30 48.15
C ASP A 551 -25.52 0.93 46.90
N LEU A 552 -26.54 0.28 46.33
CA LEU A 552 -27.18 0.71 45.08
C LEU A 552 -28.59 1.26 45.26
N ASN A 553 -29.08 1.35 46.51
CA ASN A 553 -30.46 1.68 46.80
C ASN A 553 -31.46 0.80 46.05
N ALA A 554 -31.09 -0.46 45.82
CA ALA A 554 -31.88 -1.39 45.04
C ALA A 554 -33.15 -1.83 45.82
N THR A 555 -34.31 -1.65 45.20
CA THR A 555 -35.58 -2.17 45.73
C THR A 555 -35.82 -3.57 45.18
N ILE A 556 -35.76 -4.59 46.03
CA ILE A 556 -35.98 -5.97 45.61
C ILE A 556 -37.46 -6.20 45.30
N ARG A 557 -37.75 -6.77 44.13
CA ARG A 557 -39.08 -7.28 43.79
C ARG A 557 -39.21 -8.71 44.30
N GLY A 558 -40.19 -8.95 45.13
CA GLY A 558 -40.50 -10.26 45.68
C GLY A 558 -41.32 -11.15 44.76
#